data_520b643e8c597755836e8edb180cee64
#
_entry.id   520b643e8c597755836e8edb180cee64
#
_cell.length_a   1.000
_cell.length_b   1.000
_cell.length_c   1.000
_cell.angle_alpha   90.00
_cell.angle_beta   90.00
_cell.angle_gamma   90.00
#
_symmetry.space_group_name_H-M   'P 1'
#
loop_
_entity.id
_entity.type
_entity.pdbx_description
1 polymer ?
#
loop_
_entity_poly.entity_id
_entity_poly.type
_entity_poly.pdbx_seq_one_letter_code
_entity_poly.pdbx_strand_id
1 'polypeptide(L)'
;IVICQVNSIVEEGQLPRVDIPGDWVDYIVKASEPYPMEPLFTRDPAKIQDAHILMGMMTIRGIYAKHGVRSLNHGIGYNGAAIELLLPTYGEELGMKGKICTNWVLNPHPTLIPAIESGWVEKVCAFGGELGMDRYTAARPDIFFTGPDGSLRSNRAAAQVAGLYGMDLFLGGTLQMDYVGNSSTVTNGRLSGFGGAPNMGNASGGRRHTTRAWCEMAPQNGSMASGRKLVVQMMKSSSKFGPGFVPELEAVKIGRKAGMAAAPVMIYGEDVTHVVTEQGIAYLYQAQTPAERTKLLACVAQGTPLGEQVSPADIRDLRKAGCIAYPEDLEIDRSRANKELLAAKTLEEIAEISGGLYEVPERFRKK
;
A
#
# COMPACT_ATOMS: atom_id res chain seq x y z
N ILE A 1 -6.33 -28.34 -4.60
CA ILE A 1 -7.69 -28.44 -4.03
C ILE A 1 -8.13 -27.05 -3.63
N VAL A 2 -9.28 -26.61 -4.15
CA VAL A 2 -9.88 -25.29 -3.87
C VAL A 2 -11.15 -25.51 -3.04
N ILE A 3 -11.20 -24.92 -1.87
CA ILE A 3 -12.34 -25.02 -0.94
C ILE A 3 -12.92 -23.61 -0.77
N CYS A 4 -14.20 -23.44 -1.11
CA CYS A 4 -14.94 -22.18 -0.92
C CYS A 4 -15.87 -22.29 0.28
N GLN A 5 -15.62 -21.49 1.31
CA GLN A 5 -16.61 -21.27 2.36
C GLN A 5 -17.58 -20.18 1.90
N VAL A 6 -18.87 -20.46 1.98
CA VAL A 6 -19.94 -19.55 1.54
C VAL A 6 -20.95 -19.30 2.65
N ASN A 7 -21.56 -18.11 2.65
CA ASN A 7 -22.63 -17.77 3.58
C ASN A 7 -23.95 -18.42 3.18
N SER A 8 -24.23 -18.50 1.88
CA SER A 8 -25.46 -19.07 1.33
C SER A 8 -25.18 -19.85 0.05
N ILE A 9 -26.02 -20.83 -0.22
CA ILE A 9 -26.12 -21.50 -1.51
C ILE A 9 -27.45 -21.01 -2.12
N VAL A 10 -27.40 -20.56 -3.36
CA VAL A 10 -28.56 -19.98 -4.07
C VAL A 10 -28.76 -20.71 -5.39
N GLU A 11 -29.95 -20.57 -5.99
CA GLU A 11 -30.27 -21.15 -7.29
C GLU A 11 -29.52 -20.42 -8.42
N GLU A 12 -29.32 -21.11 -9.53
CA GLU A 12 -28.73 -20.53 -10.72
C GLU A 12 -29.53 -19.31 -11.19
N GLY A 13 -28.82 -18.24 -11.53
CA GLY A 13 -29.42 -16.98 -11.97
C GLY A 13 -29.87 -16.02 -10.86
N GLN A 14 -29.83 -16.42 -9.59
CA GLN A 14 -30.08 -15.51 -8.48
C GLN A 14 -28.93 -14.55 -8.19
N LEU A 15 -27.73 -14.86 -8.66
CA LEU A 15 -26.60 -13.96 -8.57
C LEU A 15 -26.53 -13.07 -9.83
N PRO A 16 -26.23 -11.79 -9.68
CA PRO A 16 -26.14 -10.86 -10.81
C PRO A 16 -24.98 -11.19 -11.75
N ARG A 17 -23.99 -11.95 -11.28
CA ARG A 17 -22.80 -12.32 -12.03
C ARG A 17 -22.07 -13.50 -11.38
N VAL A 18 -21.18 -14.12 -12.14
CA VAL A 18 -20.24 -15.14 -11.65
C VAL A 18 -18.86 -14.51 -11.45
N ASP A 19 -18.41 -14.41 -10.20
CA ASP A 19 -17.06 -13.89 -9.87
C ASP A 19 -15.99 -14.98 -9.89
N ILE A 20 -16.35 -16.23 -9.54
CA ILE A 20 -15.47 -17.40 -9.56
C ILE A 20 -16.19 -18.51 -10.32
N PRO A 21 -15.63 -18.98 -11.44
CA PRO A 21 -16.22 -20.12 -12.17
C PRO A 21 -16.29 -21.37 -11.27
N GLY A 22 -17.43 -22.07 -11.32
CA GLY A 22 -17.67 -23.24 -10.47
C GLY A 22 -16.70 -24.39 -10.71
N ASP A 23 -16.21 -24.55 -11.92
CA ASP A 23 -15.20 -25.54 -12.30
C ASP A 23 -13.81 -25.30 -11.66
N TRP A 24 -13.59 -24.15 -11.06
CA TRP A 24 -12.38 -23.87 -10.27
C TRP A 24 -12.47 -24.34 -8.82
N VAL A 25 -13.63 -24.81 -8.38
CA VAL A 25 -13.91 -25.12 -6.98
C VAL A 25 -14.15 -26.60 -6.79
N ASP A 26 -13.31 -27.26 -5.96
CA ASP A 26 -13.47 -28.67 -5.62
C ASP A 26 -14.52 -28.92 -4.53
N TYR A 27 -14.62 -28.02 -3.54
CA TYR A 27 -15.51 -28.16 -2.40
C TYR A 27 -16.16 -26.84 -2.02
N ILE A 28 -17.48 -26.89 -1.72
CA ILE A 28 -18.23 -25.78 -1.14
C ILE A 28 -18.62 -26.15 0.29
N VAL A 29 -18.30 -25.31 1.24
CA VAL A 29 -18.68 -25.46 2.65
C VAL A 29 -19.54 -24.27 3.05
N LYS A 30 -20.80 -24.55 3.43
CA LYS A 30 -21.69 -23.51 3.97
C LYS A 30 -21.27 -23.20 5.40
N ALA A 31 -21.06 -21.91 5.71
CA ALA A 31 -20.80 -21.45 7.06
C ALA A 31 -22.01 -21.75 7.98
N SER A 32 -21.77 -22.15 9.21
CA SER A 32 -22.82 -22.36 10.22
C SER A 32 -23.56 -21.04 10.53
N GLU A 33 -22.80 -19.95 10.58
CA GLU A 33 -23.30 -18.59 10.72
C GLU A 33 -22.76 -17.73 9.58
N PRO A 34 -23.56 -16.82 8.99
CA PRO A 34 -23.08 -15.92 7.96
C PRO A 34 -21.90 -15.09 8.46
N TYR A 35 -20.82 -15.08 7.67
CA TYR A 35 -19.68 -14.21 7.97
C TYR A 35 -20.02 -12.76 7.60
N PRO A 36 -19.98 -11.81 8.54
CA PRO A 36 -20.32 -10.44 8.26
C PRO A 36 -19.26 -9.78 7.37
N MET A 37 -19.70 -9.00 6.40
CA MET A 37 -18.81 -8.11 5.66
C MET A 37 -18.59 -6.85 6.50
N GLU A 38 -17.33 -6.59 6.85
CA GLU A 38 -16.97 -5.38 7.58
C GLU A 38 -16.11 -4.44 6.73
N PRO A 39 -16.37 -3.12 6.81
CA PRO A 39 -15.52 -2.16 6.14
C PRO A 39 -14.14 -2.12 6.80
N LEU A 40 -13.13 -1.81 6.01
CA LEU A 40 -11.77 -1.65 6.52
C LEU A 40 -11.69 -0.41 7.42
N PHE A 41 -11.36 -0.62 8.70
CA PHE A 41 -11.30 0.43 9.71
C PHE A 41 -10.29 1.55 9.39
N THR A 42 -9.32 1.26 8.52
CA THR A 42 -8.28 2.22 8.10
C THR A 42 -8.74 3.19 7.01
N ARG A 43 -10.03 3.19 6.65
CA ARG A 43 -10.60 4.11 5.65
C ARG A 43 -11.07 5.44 6.22
N ASP A 44 -11.24 5.54 7.53
CA ASP A 44 -11.71 6.74 8.20
C ASP A 44 -10.60 7.84 8.26
N PRO A 45 -10.74 8.96 7.50
CA PRO A 45 -9.75 10.03 7.50
C PRO A 45 -9.57 10.67 8.88
N ALA A 46 -10.61 10.65 9.73
CA ALA A 46 -10.56 11.22 11.08
C ALA A 46 -9.49 10.56 11.96
N LYS A 47 -9.06 9.34 11.63
CA LYS A 47 -8.00 8.58 12.33
C LYS A 47 -6.59 8.85 11.80
N ILE A 48 -6.45 9.55 10.69
CA ILE A 48 -5.14 9.92 10.14
C ILE A 48 -4.46 10.88 11.12
N GLN A 49 -3.18 10.65 11.39
CA GLN A 49 -2.35 11.43 12.29
C GLN A 49 -1.32 12.24 11.49
N ASP A 50 -0.80 13.31 12.09
CA ASP A 50 0.21 14.19 11.46
C ASP A 50 1.45 13.43 10.97
N ALA A 51 1.86 12.38 11.68
CA ALA A 51 2.95 11.50 11.23
C ALA A 51 2.63 10.79 9.91
N HIS A 52 1.37 10.37 9.66
CA HIS A 52 0.98 9.78 8.39
C HIS A 52 1.01 10.81 7.26
N ILE A 53 0.61 12.06 7.58
CA ILE A 53 0.63 13.19 6.63
C ILE A 53 2.07 13.54 6.27
N LEU A 54 2.96 13.66 7.25
CA LEU A 54 4.38 13.92 7.02
C LEU A 54 5.03 12.84 6.14
N MET A 55 4.81 11.58 6.48
CA MET A 55 5.29 10.45 5.68
C MET A 55 4.70 10.49 4.26
N GLY A 56 3.43 10.87 4.13
CA GLY A 56 2.77 11.05 2.83
C GLY A 56 3.42 12.15 1.99
N MET A 57 3.67 13.32 2.56
CA MET A 57 4.37 14.42 1.89
C MET A 57 5.75 14.00 1.40
N MET A 58 6.52 13.32 2.26
CA MET A 58 7.83 12.79 1.88
C MET A 58 7.72 11.77 0.75
N THR A 59 6.75 10.87 0.80
CA THR A 59 6.54 9.84 -0.23
C THR A 59 6.19 10.46 -1.58
N ILE A 60 5.28 11.43 -1.61
CA ILE A 60 4.91 12.14 -2.84
C ILE A 60 6.14 12.82 -3.46
N ARG A 61 6.92 13.57 -2.67
CA ARG A 61 8.03 14.36 -3.19
C ARG A 61 9.31 13.52 -3.40
N GLY A 62 9.67 12.72 -2.40
CA GLY A 62 10.94 11.97 -2.37
C GLY A 62 10.91 10.64 -3.10
N ILE A 63 9.72 10.13 -3.45
CA ILE A 63 9.57 8.85 -4.15
C ILE A 63 8.74 9.03 -5.43
N TYR A 64 7.47 9.45 -5.34
CA TYR A 64 6.59 9.45 -6.51
C TYR A 64 7.05 10.47 -7.56
N ALA A 65 7.31 11.70 -7.17
CA ALA A 65 7.82 12.72 -8.07
C ALA A 65 9.25 12.41 -8.56
N LYS A 66 10.12 11.96 -7.64
CA LYS A 66 11.52 11.61 -7.95
C LYS A 66 11.64 10.51 -9.01
N HIS A 67 10.75 9.53 -8.97
CA HIS A 67 10.79 8.36 -9.87
C HIS A 67 9.75 8.41 -10.99
N GLY A 68 8.93 9.45 -11.05
CA GLY A 68 7.88 9.57 -12.07
C GLY A 68 6.83 8.45 -11.99
N VAL A 69 6.42 8.06 -10.77
CA VAL A 69 5.50 6.94 -10.53
C VAL A 69 4.12 7.27 -11.08
N ARG A 70 3.67 6.55 -12.10
CA ARG A 70 2.35 6.75 -12.71
C ARG A 70 1.37 5.66 -12.36
N SER A 71 1.82 4.39 -12.33
CA SER A 71 0.98 3.22 -12.06
C SER A 71 1.35 2.63 -10.70
N LEU A 72 0.37 2.46 -9.79
CA LEU A 72 0.70 2.06 -8.42
C LEU A 72 -0.43 1.32 -7.71
N ASN A 73 -0.05 0.65 -6.62
CA ASN A 73 -0.97 0.08 -5.64
C ASN A 73 -0.66 0.64 -4.25
N HIS A 74 -1.69 0.98 -3.51
CA HIS A 74 -1.60 1.17 -2.06
C HIS A 74 -2.18 -0.03 -1.31
N GLY A 75 -1.39 -0.58 -0.40
CA GLY A 75 -1.88 -1.51 0.60
C GLY A 75 -2.84 -0.83 1.58
N ILE A 76 -3.54 -1.65 2.34
CA ILE A 76 -4.46 -1.19 3.40
C ILE A 76 -3.67 -0.43 4.47
N GLY A 77 -4.16 0.72 4.91
CA GLY A 77 -3.57 1.47 6.02
C GLY A 77 -3.75 2.98 5.90
N TYR A 78 -3.59 3.67 7.04
CA TYR A 78 -3.68 5.14 7.10
C TYR A 78 -2.58 5.84 6.31
N ASN A 79 -1.44 5.19 6.07
CA ASN A 79 -0.35 5.74 5.26
C ASN A 79 -0.80 5.97 3.80
N GLY A 80 -1.37 4.92 3.17
CA GLY A 80 -1.92 5.04 1.82
C GLY A 80 -3.08 6.02 1.77
N ALA A 81 -4.01 5.95 2.72
CA ALA A 81 -5.14 6.86 2.82
C ALA A 81 -4.70 8.34 2.92
N ALA A 82 -3.67 8.63 3.72
CA ALA A 82 -3.13 9.99 3.82
C ALA A 82 -2.56 10.48 2.48
N ILE A 83 -1.79 9.65 1.77
CA ILE A 83 -1.24 10.00 0.46
C ILE A 83 -2.36 10.27 -0.55
N GLU A 84 -3.37 9.41 -0.62
CA GLU A 84 -4.52 9.55 -1.52
C GLU A 84 -5.21 10.91 -1.32
N LEU A 85 -5.40 11.32 -0.07
CA LEU A 85 -6.01 12.60 0.29
C LEU A 85 -5.08 13.82 0.15
N LEU A 86 -3.76 13.61 0.06
CA LEU A 86 -2.77 14.66 -0.18
C LEU A 86 -2.57 14.96 -1.68
N LEU A 87 -2.96 14.07 -2.57
CA LEU A 87 -2.78 14.30 -4.01
C LEU A 87 -3.49 15.57 -4.50
N PRO A 88 -4.80 15.80 -4.20
CA PRO A 88 -5.52 16.96 -4.68
C PRO A 88 -5.12 18.29 -4.01
N THR A 89 -4.30 18.25 -2.99
CA THR A 89 -3.86 19.42 -2.22
C THR A 89 -2.35 19.61 -2.36
N TYR A 90 -1.57 18.97 -1.50
CA TYR A 90 -0.11 19.07 -1.50
C TYR A 90 0.51 18.64 -2.85
N GLY A 91 -0.01 17.59 -3.47
CA GLY A 91 0.45 17.14 -4.79
C GLY A 91 0.21 18.21 -5.88
N GLU A 92 -0.94 18.90 -5.86
CA GLU A 92 -1.22 20.01 -6.78
C GLU A 92 -0.32 21.22 -6.52
N GLU A 93 -0.06 21.58 -5.27
CA GLU A 93 0.90 22.65 -4.92
C GLU A 93 2.29 22.37 -5.52
N LEU A 94 2.68 21.09 -5.62
CA LEU A 94 3.94 20.68 -6.27
C LEU A 94 3.87 20.65 -7.81
N GLY A 95 2.70 20.93 -8.41
CA GLY A 95 2.49 20.86 -9.85
C GLY A 95 2.63 19.45 -10.44
N MET A 96 2.25 18.42 -9.67
CA MET A 96 2.45 17.00 -10.04
C MET A 96 1.22 16.34 -10.69
N LYS A 97 0.07 17.01 -10.76
CA LYS A 97 -1.13 16.48 -11.42
C LYS A 97 -0.85 16.13 -12.89
N GLY A 98 -1.34 14.97 -13.32
CA GLY A 98 -1.08 14.40 -14.65
C GLY A 98 0.33 13.86 -14.88
N LYS A 99 1.24 14.01 -13.90
CA LYS A 99 2.63 13.52 -13.99
C LYS A 99 2.87 12.26 -13.18
N ILE A 100 2.19 12.13 -12.04
CA ILE A 100 2.31 10.98 -11.12
C ILE A 100 0.93 10.48 -10.72
N CYS A 101 0.84 9.22 -10.26
CA CYS A 101 -0.34 8.61 -9.64
C CYS A 101 -1.61 8.68 -10.48
N THR A 102 -1.48 8.52 -11.80
CA THR A 102 -2.63 8.61 -12.72
C THR A 102 -3.37 7.28 -12.88
N ASN A 103 -2.68 6.15 -12.68
CA ASN A 103 -3.25 4.82 -12.88
C ASN A 103 -3.11 3.97 -11.61
N TRP A 104 -4.20 3.33 -11.21
CA TRP A 104 -4.25 2.61 -9.97
C TRP A 104 -4.66 1.15 -10.15
N VAL A 105 -4.06 0.27 -9.38
CA VAL A 105 -4.40 -1.16 -9.34
C VAL A 105 -4.66 -1.55 -7.89
N LEU A 106 -5.91 -1.42 -7.44
CA LEU A 106 -6.28 -1.64 -6.04
C LEU A 106 -7.80 -1.87 -5.90
N ASN A 107 -8.25 -2.28 -4.72
CA ASN A 107 -9.67 -2.17 -4.38
C ASN A 107 -10.09 -0.69 -4.39
N PRO A 108 -11.33 -0.36 -4.76
CA PRO A 108 -11.77 1.02 -4.86
C PRO A 108 -11.81 1.69 -3.49
N HIS A 109 -10.75 2.41 -3.13
CA HIS A 109 -10.63 3.08 -1.84
C HIS A 109 -11.50 4.36 -1.79
N PRO A 110 -12.35 4.55 -0.78
CA PRO A 110 -13.11 5.81 -0.64
C PRO A 110 -12.20 7.03 -0.49
N THR A 111 -11.04 6.90 0.15
CA THR A 111 -10.04 7.97 0.29
C THR A 111 -9.43 8.42 -1.05
N LEU A 112 -9.61 7.66 -2.13
CA LEU A 112 -9.18 8.06 -3.47
C LEU A 112 -10.23 8.94 -4.19
N ILE A 113 -11.48 8.99 -3.71
CA ILE A 113 -12.56 9.76 -4.34
C ILE A 113 -12.18 11.23 -4.58
N PRO A 114 -11.63 11.98 -3.61
CA PRO A 114 -11.23 13.37 -3.86
C PRO A 114 -10.21 13.51 -5.00
N ALA A 115 -9.28 12.58 -5.15
CA ALA A 115 -8.32 12.57 -6.24
C ALA A 115 -8.98 12.22 -7.59
N ILE A 116 -9.99 11.34 -7.60
CA ILE A 116 -10.77 11.03 -8.80
C ILE A 116 -11.59 12.25 -9.24
N GLU A 117 -12.35 12.85 -8.32
CA GLU A 117 -13.23 13.98 -8.63
C GLU A 117 -12.46 15.25 -9.01
N SER A 118 -11.24 15.42 -8.50
CA SER A 118 -10.35 16.49 -8.93
C SER A 118 -9.68 16.23 -10.30
N GLY A 119 -9.93 15.07 -10.93
CA GLY A 119 -9.32 14.70 -12.21
C GLY A 119 -7.84 14.35 -12.11
N TRP A 120 -7.39 13.88 -10.96
CA TRP A 120 -6.03 13.37 -10.76
C TRP A 120 -5.86 11.96 -11.31
N VAL A 121 -6.88 11.12 -11.12
CA VAL A 121 -6.87 9.70 -11.49
C VAL A 121 -7.48 9.50 -12.87
N GLU A 122 -6.75 8.83 -13.75
CA GLU A 122 -7.19 8.51 -15.11
C GLU A 122 -7.91 7.16 -15.17
N LYS A 123 -7.37 6.14 -14.50
CA LYS A 123 -7.89 4.76 -14.51
C LYS A 123 -7.64 4.03 -13.22
N VAL A 124 -8.60 3.15 -12.87
CA VAL A 124 -8.51 2.20 -11.77
C VAL A 124 -8.84 0.79 -12.27
N CYS A 125 -7.87 -0.12 -12.15
CA CYS A 125 -8.08 -1.57 -12.30
C CYS A 125 -8.32 -2.16 -10.93
N ALA A 126 -9.57 -2.49 -10.59
CA ALA A 126 -9.92 -3.03 -9.28
C ALA A 126 -9.90 -4.56 -9.28
N PHE A 127 -9.35 -5.18 -8.23
CA PHE A 127 -9.43 -6.64 -8.02
C PHE A 127 -10.48 -7.06 -6.98
N GLY A 128 -11.27 -6.16 -6.51
CA GLY A 128 -12.34 -6.43 -5.56
C GLY A 128 -13.20 -5.21 -5.32
N GLY A 129 -14.15 -5.33 -4.40
CA GLY A 129 -15.00 -4.25 -3.94
C GLY A 129 -14.56 -3.70 -2.58
N GLU A 130 -15.15 -2.59 -2.20
CA GLU A 130 -15.08 -2.00 -0.86
C GLU A 130 -16.50 -1.60 -0.48
N LEU A 131 -16.90 -1.83 0.78
CA LEU A 131 -18.25 -1.49 1.24
C LEU A 131 -18.54 -0.01 1.06
N GLY A 132 -19.73 0.28 0.51
CA GLY A 132 -20.18 1.64 0.24
C GLY A 132 -19.71 2.22 -1.09
N MET A 133 -18.85 1.53 -1.84
CA MET A 133 -18.33 2.01 -3.11
C MET A 133 -19.11 1.54 -4.35
N ASP A 134 -20.07 0.64 -4.20
CA ASP A 134 -20.72 0.00 -5.34
C ASP A 134 -21.43 0.99 -6.28
N ARG A 135 -22.18 1.94 -5.74
CA ARG A 135 -22.86 2.98 -6.53
C ARG A 135 -21.86 3.94 -7.19
N TYR A 136 -20.83 4.32 -6.47
CA TYR A 136 -19.79 5.21 -6.98
C TYR A 136 -19.03 4.58 -8.14
N THR A 137 -18.58 3.34 -7.98
CA THR A 137 -17.82 2.63 -9.05
C THR A 137 -18.68 2.39 -10.28
N ALA A 138 -19.98 2.05 -10.09
CA ALA A 138 -20.91 1.85 -11.19
C ALA A 138 -21.21 3.15 -11.98
N ALA A 139 -21.18 4.30 -11.30
CA ALA A 139 -21.43 5.61 -11.92
C ALA A 139 -20.18 6.17 -12.64
N ARG A 140 -18.99 5.57 -12.45
CA ARG A 140 -17.72 6.05 -13.01
C ARG A 140 -17.03 5.02 -13.91
N PRO A 141 -17.70 4.52 -15.00
CA PRO A 141 -17.10 3.61 -15.96
C PRO A 141 -15.95 4.25 -16.76
N ASP A 142 -15.87 5.57 -16.75
CA ASP A 142 -14.76 6.36 -17.28
C ASP A 142 -13.46 6.13 -16.52
N ILE A 143 -13.54 5.82 -15.23
CA ILE A 143 -12.41 5.61 -14.30
C ILE A 143 -12.19 4.13 -14.01
N PHE A 144 -13.24 3.41 -13.59
CA PHE A 144 -13.14 2.03 -13.17
C PHE A 144 -13.25 1.08 -14.36
N PHE A 145 -12.19 0.31 -14.61
CA PHE A 145 -12.21 -0.70 -15.64
C PHE A 145 -13.14 -1.85 -15.25
N THR A 146 -14.15 -2.09 -16.08
CA THR A 146 -15.15 -3.13 -15.87
C THR A 146 -15.14 -4.18 -16.97
N GLY A 147 -15.61 -5.39 -16.67
CA GLY A 147 -15.83 -6.44 -17.66
C GLY A 147 -17.03 -6.20 -18.55
N PRO A 148 -17.25 -7.05 -19.56
CA PRO A 148 -18.42 -6.98 -20.44
C PRO A 148 -19.75 -7.07 -19.71
N ASP A 149 -19.77 -7.69 -18.53
CA ASP A 149 -20.92 -7.81 -17.63
C ASP A 149 -21.08 -6.62 -16.66
N GLY A 150 -20.23 -5.59 -16.77
CA GLY A 150 -20.21 -4.44 -15.88
C GLY A 150 -19.55 -4.71 -14.52
N SER A 151 -19.02 -5.90 -14.28
CA SER A 151 -18.40 -6.28 -13.02
C SER A 151 -16.94 -5.86 -12.95
N LEU A 152 -16.52 -5.26 -11.84
CA LEU A 152 -15.10 -5.03 -11.55
C LEU A 152 -14.32 -6.34 -11.42
N ARG A 153 -14.95 -7.40 -10.97
CA ARG A 153 -14.32 -8.68 -10.65
C ARG A 153 -14.18 -9.61 -11.84
N SER A 154 -14.99 -9.44 -12.89
CA SER A 154 -14.85 -10.20 -14.13
C SER A 154 -13.52 -9.93 -14.83
N ASN A 155 -12.88 -8.81 -14.52
CA ASN A 155 -11.54 -8.44 -14.98
C ASN A 155 -10.43 -8.79 -13.98
N ARG A 156 -10.70 -9.60 -12.98
CA ARG A 156 -9.76 -9.90 -11.91
C ARG A 156 -8.41 -10.41 -12.41
N ALA A 157 -8.41 -11.30 -13.38
CA ALA A 157 -7.17 -11.82 -13.97
C ALA A 157 -6.38 -10.70 -14.66
N ALA A 158 -7.05 -9.85 -15.44
CA ALA A 158 -6.41 -8.70 -16.09
C ALA A 158 -5.90 -7.68 -15.07
N ALA A 159 -6.68 -7.38 -14.02
CA ALA A 159 -6.27 -6.49 -12.94
C ALA A 159 -5.08 -7.05 -12.15
N GLN A 160 -5.04 -8.36 -11.89
CA GLN A 160 -3.88 -9.00 -11.25
C GLN A 160 -2.64 -8.94 -12.13
N VAL A 161 -2.77 -9.22 -13.42
CA VAL A 161 -1.65 -9.10 -14.36
C VAL A 161 -1.14 -7.67 -14.40
N ALA A 162 -2.02 -6.68 -14.52
CA ALA A 162 -1.65 -5.27 -14.48
C ALA A 162 -0.97 -4.88 -13.17
N GLY A 163 -1.50 -5.34 -12.02
CA GLY A 163 -0.93 -5.08 -10.70
C GLY A 163 0.43 -5.71 -10.46
N LEU A 164 0.64 -6.92 -11.01
CA LEU A 164 1.88 -7.66 -10.82
C LEU A 164 2.98 -7.24 -11.79
N TYR A 165 2.62 -6.86 -13.01
CA TYR A 165 3.57 -6.64 -14.10
C TYR A 165 3.53 -5.24 -14.71
N GLY A 166 2.44 -4.50 -14.56
CA GLY A 166 2.26 -3.16 -15.13
C GLY A 166 2.36 -2.02 -14.13
N MET A 167 2.70 -2.32 -12.89
CA MET A 167 2.72 -1.38 -11.79
C MET A 167 4.14 -0.87 -11.51
N ASP A 168 4.32 0.44 -11.48
CA ASP A 168 5.61 1.08 -11.16
C ASP A 168 5.97 0.88 -9.68
N LEU A 169 4.95 0.91 -8.79
CA LEU A 169 5.18 0.94 -7.36
C LEU A 169 4.10 0.20 -6.59
N PHE A 170 4.52 -0.55 -5.57
CA PHE A 170 3.69 -0.99 -4.46
C PHE A 170 4.07 -0.25 -3.18
N LEU A 171 3.08 0.28 -2.48
CA LEU A 171 3.26 0.86 -1.16
C LEU A 171 2.45 0.09 -0.13
N GLY A 172 3.11 -0.38 0.91
CA GLY A 172 2.46 -1.08 2.02
C GLY A 172 2.87 -0.53 3.38
N GLY A 173 1.95 -0.61 4.34
CA GLY A 173 2.26 -0.40 5.75
C GLY A 173 2.81 -1.68 6.38
N THR A 174 3.76 -1.54 7.30
CA THR A 174 4.20 -2.65 8.15
C THR A 174 4.20 -2.23 9.62
N LEU A 175 4.18 -3.20 10.51
CA LEU A 175 4.22 -2.96 11.96
C LEU A 175 5.61 -3.25 12.55
N GLN A 176 6.37 -4.13 11.91
CA GLN A 176 7.70 -4.53 12.36
C GLN A 176 8.60 -4.76 11.15
N MET A 177 9.86 -4.36 11.28
CA MET A 177 10.92 -4.59 10.31
C MET A 177 12.19 -5.03 11.03
N ASP A 178 12.87 -6.05 10.50
CA ASP A 178 14.18 -6.41 11.05
C ASP A 178 15.30 -5.54 10.47
N TYR A 179 16.50 -5.71 11.00
CA TYR A 179 17.67 -4.87 10.67
C TYR A 179 18.19 -5.04 9.23
N VAL A 180 17.69 -6.05 8.51
CA VAL A 180 18.01 -6.23 7.08
C VAL A 180 16.84 -5.92 6.16
N GLY A 181 15.72 -5.45 6.72
CA GLY A 181 14.57 -4.94 5.98
C GLY A 181 13.46 -5.93 5.71
N ASN A 182 13.50 -7.16 6.27
CA ASN A 182 12.34 -8.04 6.24
C ASN A 182 11.22 -7.44 7.07
N SER A 183 9.99 -7.49 6.58
CA SER A 183 8.85 -6.84 7.24
C SER A 183 7.72 -7.81 7.55
N SER A 184 6.94 -7.49 8.59
CA SER A 184 5.74 -8.24 8.95
C SER A 184 4.74 -7.40 9.73
N THR A 185 3.46 -7.78 9.63
CA THR A 185 2.38 -7.28 10.49
C THR A 185 2.04 -8.25 11.62
N VAL A 186 2.75 -9.36 11.72
CA VAL A 186 2.62 -10.34 12.81
C VAL A 186 3.33 -9.80 14.05
N THR A 187 2.56 -9.33 15.01
CA THR A 187 3.04 -8.72 16.26
C THR A 187 2.14 -9.08 17.43
N ASN A 188 2.64 -8.94 18.66
CA ASN A 188 1.89 -9.18 19.90
C ASN A 188 1.27 -10.58 19.99
N GLY A 189 2.00 -11.60 19.56
CA GLY A 189 1.56 -12.99 19.60
C GLY A 189 0.43 -13.34 18.63
N ARG A 190 0.08 -12.45 17.67
CA ARG A 190 -1.03 -12.63 16.74
C ARG A 190 -0.52 -12.89 15.34
N LEU A 191 -1.03 -13.96 14.72
CA LEU A 191 -0.91 -14.18 13.29
C LEU A 191 -1.90 -13.26 12.57
N SER A 192 -1.38 -12.34 11.77
CA SER A 192 -2.18 -11.42 10.96
C SER A 192 -2.03 -11.76 9.49
N GLY A 193 -3.13 -11.67 8.74
CA GLY A 193 -3.10 -11.78 7.30
C GLY A 193 -2.40 -10.58 6.66
N PHE A 194 -1.73 -10.79 5.54
CA PHE A 194 -0.97 -9.77 4.82
C PHE A 194 -1.71 -9.20 3.60
N GLY A 195 -2.87 -9.78 3.25
CA GLY A 195 -3.56 -9.45 2.01
C GLY A 195 -2.69 -9.72 0.77
N GLY A 196 -2.65 -8.76 -0.14
CA GLY A 196 -1.85 -8.86 -1.37
C GLY A 196 -0.37 -8.51 -1.21
N ALA A 197 0.08 -8.05 -0.04
CA ALA A 197 1.43 -7.54 0.14
C ALA A 197 2.56 -8.50 -0.26
N PRO A 198 2.53 -9.81 0.03
CA PRO A 198 3.58 -10.74 -0.42
C PRO A 198 3.70 -10.86 -1.94
N ASN A 199 2.60 -10.66 -2.67
CA ASN A 199 2.59 -10.66 -4.13
C ASN A 199 2.96 -9.29 -4.70
N MET A 200 2.34 -8.24 -4.22
CA MET A 200 2.55 -6.87 -4.69
C MET A 200 3.92 -6.32 -4.29
N GLY A 201 4.42 -6.69 -3.11
CA GLY A 201 5.70 -6.29 -2.57
C GLY A 201 6.91 -7.06 -3.12
N ASN A 202 6.72 -7.88 -4.13
CA ASN A 202 7.77 -8.59 -4.81
C ASN A 202 8.44 -7.66 -5.84
N ALA A 203 9.73 -7.44 -5.73
CA ALA A 203 10.48 -6.66 -6.70
C ALA A 203 10.76 -7.45 -7.98
N SER A 204 11.08 -6.75 -9.05
CA SER A 204 11.32 -7.29 -10.40
C SER A 204 12.60 -8.14 -10.55
N GLY A 205 13.12 -8.68 -9.48
CA GLY A 205 14.34 -9.50 -9.49
C GLY A 205 14.17 -10.95 -9.96
N GLY A 206 13.05 -11.27 -10.65
CA GLY A 206 12.81 -12.62 -11.18
C GLY A 206 12.05 -13.53 -10.22
N ARG A 207 11.46 -12.99 -9.17
CA ARG A 207 10.58 -13.77 -8.31
C ARG A 207 9.27 -14.10 -9.02
N ARG A 208 8.59 -15.11 -8.55
CA ARG A 208 7.45 -15.86 -9.11
C ARG A 208 6.40 -15.11 -9.97
N HIS A 209 6.37 -13.80 -9.96
CA HIS A 209 5.39 -13.02 -10.72
C HIS A 209 5.98 -12.14 -11.83
N THR A 210 7.30 -12.15 -12.01
CA THR A 210 7.99 -11.37 -13.04
C THR A 210 8.62 -12.33 -14.03
N THR A 211 8.32 -12.16 -15.31
CA THR A 211 8.92 -12.97 -16.38
C THR A 211 10.12 -12.25 -17.00
N ARG A 212 11.03 -13.03 -17.60
CA ARG A 212 12.15 -12.47 -18.36
C ARG A 212 11.67 -11.56 -19.49
N ALA A 213 10.63 -11.97 -20.20
CA ALA A 213 10.03 -11.17 -21.28
C ALA A 213 9.54 -9.81 -20.78
N TRP A 214 8.91 -9.75 -19.59
CA TRP A 214 8.52 -8.48 -18.97
C TRP A 214 9.72 -7.59 -18.70
N CYS A 215 10.76 -8.13 -18.08
CA CYS A 215 11.99 -7.39 -17.78
C CYS A 215 12.68 -6.84 -19.05
N GLU A 216 12.62 -7.59 -20.13
CA GLU A 216 13.19 -7.18 -21.43
C GLU A 216 12.37 -6.08 -22.12
N MET A 217 11.04 -6.10 -21.97
CA MET A 217 10.13 -5.12 -22.58
C MET A 217 9.96 -3.84 -21.75
N ALA A 218 10.26 -3.88 -20.47
CA ALA A 218 10.06 -2.74 -19.59
C ALA A 218 11.01 -1.58 -19.92
N PRO A 219 10.59 -0.33 -19.69
CA PRO A 219 11.43 0.85 -19.93
C PRO A 219 12.77 0.76 -19.20
N GLN A 220 13.86 1.11 -19.89
CA GLN A 220 15.22 1.08 -19.34
C GLN A 220 15.61 2.39 -18.62
N ASN A 221 14.71 3.36 -18.50
CA ASN A 221 15.02 4.71 -18.04
C ASN A 221 14.76 4.89 -16.54
N GLY A 222 15.71 5.52 -15.85
CA GLY A 222 15.61 5.89 -14.45
C GLY A 222 15.68 4.73 -13.47
N SER A 223 15.16 4.93 -12.27
CA SER A 223 15.11 3.92 -11.20
C SER A 223 14.19 2.74 -11.49
N MET A 224 13.32 2.87 -12.49
CA MET A 224 12.44 1.82 -13.00
C MET A 224 13.09 0.94 -14.06
N ALA A 225 14.39 1.06 -14.24
CA ALA A 225 15.12 0.32 -15.27
C ALA A 225 14.81 -1.18 -15.25
N SER A 226 14.67 -1.75 -16.44
CA SER A 226 14.47 -3.20 -16.65
C SER A 226 13.25 -3.78 -15.93
N GLY A 227 12.18 -3.02 -15.82
CA GLY A 227 10.93 -3.48 -15.20
C GLY A 227 10.98 -3.63 -13.68
N ARG A 228 11.99 -3.08 -13.03
CA ARG A 228 12.08 -3.12 -11.57
C ARG A 228 10.98 -2.26 -10.95
N LYS A 229 10.06 -2.92 -10.27
CA LYS A 229 9.01 -2.26 -9.48
C LYS A 229 9.61 -1.70 -8.19
N LEU A 230 9.15 -0.52 -7.79
CA LEU A 230 9.46 0.04 -6.48
C LEU A 230 8.58 -0.60 -5.40
N VAL A 231 9.18 -0.98 -4.29
CA VAL A 231 8.50 -1.55 -3.12
C VAL A 231 8.80 -0.66 -1.93
N VAL A 232 7.78 0.07 -1.51
CA VAL A 232 7.85 1.04 -0.40
C VAL A 232 7.19 0.45 0.83
N GLN A 233 7.91 0.42 1.93
CA GLN A 233 7.36 0.10 3.24
C GLN A 233 7.28 1.35 4.11
N MET A 234 6.11 1.62 4.67
CA MET A 234 5.88 2.75 5.57
C MET A 234 5.58 2.26 6.98
N MET A 235 6.25 2.83 7.97
CA MET A 235 6.04 2.51 9.37
C MET A 235 6.50 3.64 10.27
N LYS A 236 5.95 3.72 11.47
CA LYS A 236 6.53 4.54 12.53
C LYS A 236 7.78 3.86 13.07
N SER A 237 8.83 4.64 13.36
CA SER A 237 10.06 4.11 13.97
C SER A 237 9.78 3.44 15.32
N SER A 238 8.81 3.97 16.07
CA SER A 238 8.37 3.41 17.34
C SER A 238 6.87 3.61 17.58
N SER A 239 6.31 2.85 18.51
CA SER A 239 4.91 2.94 18.94
C SER A 239 4.80 2.70 20.44
N LYS A 240 3.59 2.82 21.00
CA LYS A 240 3.33 2.45 22.40
C LYS A 240 3.66 0.98 22.75
N PHE A 241 3.86 0.13 21.76
CA PHE A 241 4.22 -1.29 21.90
C PHE A 241 5.72 -1.54 21.77
N GLY A 242 6.53 -0.47 21.61
CA GLY A 242 7.98 -0.55 21.48
C GLY A 242 8.48 -0.14 20.06
N PRO A 243 9.77 -0.41 19.79
CA PRO A 243 10.39 -0.08 18.53
C PRO A 243 9.79 -0.89 17.39
N GLY A 244 9.58 -0.24 16.22
CA GLY A 244 9.18 -0.90 14.99
C GLY A 244 10.32 -1.67 14.33
N PHE A 245 11.57 -1.23 14.58
CA PHE A 245 12.77 -1.92 14.11
C PHE A 245 13.29 -2.88 15.17
N VAL A 246 13.46 -4.15 14.80
CA VAL A 246 13.81 -5.24 15.73
C VAL A 246 14.95 -6.09 15.17
N PRO A 247 15.81 -6.71 16.01
CA PRO A 247 16.86 -7.60 15.52
C PRO A 247 16.30 -8.88 14.87
N GLU A 248 15.15 -9.37 15.31
CA GLU A 248 14.45 -10.53 14.74
C GLU A 248 12.94 -10.28 14.78
N LEU A 249 12.25 -10.49 13.65
CA LEU A 249 10.79 -10.36 13.58
C LEU A 249 10.08 -11.30 14.55
N GLU A 250 9.04 -10.81 15.20
CA GLU A 250 8.14 -11.65 15.99
C GLU A 250 7.48 -12.76 15.15
N ALA A 251 7.25 -12.48 13.87
CA ALA A 251 6.80 -13.46 12.88
C ALA A 251 7.67 -14.72 12.85
N VAL A 252 8.99 -14.56 12.93
CA VAL A 252 9.93 -15.69 12.94
C VAL A 252 9.76 -16.51 14.22
N LYS A 253 9.65 -15.84 15.37
CA LYS A 253 9.45 -16.50 16.67
C LYS A 253 8.13 -17.27 16.73
N ILE A 254 7.05 -16.64 16.25
CA ILE A 254 5.71 -17.26 16.20
C ILE A 254 5.68 -18.41 15.20
N GLY A 255 6.24 -18.24 14.00
CA GLY A 255 6.34 -19.29 13.00
C GLY A 255 7.05 -20.53 13.55
N ARG A 256 8.19 -20.35 14.23
CA ARG A 256 8.93 -21.43 14.89
C ARG A 256 8.09 -22.12 15.99
N LYS A 257 7.43 -21.33 16.84
CA LYS A 257 6.56 -21.87 17.91
C LYS A 257 5.36 -22.65 17.35
N ALA A 258 4.80 -22.19 16.23
CA ALA A 258 3.67 -22.83 15.57
C ALA A 258 4.06 -24.03 14.66
N GLY A 259 5.34 -24.34 14.54
CA GLY A 259 5.83 -25.42 13.67
C GLY A 259 5.61 -25.13 12.17
N MET A 260 5.57 -23.88 11.77
CA MET A 260 5.39 -23.49 10.37
C MET A 260 6.64 -23.82 9.55
N ALA A 261 6.47 -24.38 8.36
CA ALA A 261 7.57 -24.68 7.44
C ALA A 261 8.34 -23.40 6.99
N ALA A 262 7.65 -22.26 6.94
CA ALA A 262 8.25 -20.95 6.68
C ALA A 262 7.63 -19.92 7.64
N ALA A 263 8.46 -19.02 8.15
CA ALA A 263 7.97 -17.92 8.97
C ALA A 263 7.05 -16.98 8.16
N PRO A 264 6.01 -16.40 8.78
CA PRO A 264 5.11 -15.49 8.10
C PRO A 264 5.75 -14.10 7.92
N VAL A 265 6.82 -14.04 7.14
CA VAL A 265 7.44 -12.81 6.64
C VAL A 265 6.58 -12.27 5.52
N MET A 266 6.18 -11.02 5.64
CA MET A 266 5.29 -10.37 4.66
C MET A 266 6.05 -10.00 3.38
N ILE A 267 7.14 -9.25 3.51
CA ILE A 267 8.01 -8.86 2.40
C ILE A 267 9.46 -9.04 2.84
N TYR A 268 10.24 -9.69 1.99
CA TYR A 268 11.67 -9.88 2.25
C TYR A 268 12.46 -8.62 1.98
N GLY A 269 13.47 -8.36 2.80
CA GLY A 269 14.26 -7.13 2.76
C GLY A 269 14.91 -6.86 1.41
N GLU A 270 15.34 -7.89 0.69
CA GLU A 270 15.93 -7.77 -0.65
C GLU A 270 14.95 -7.21 -1.70
N ASP A 271 13.64 -7.37 -1.48
CA ASP A 271 12.60 -6.81 -2.36
C ASP A 271 12.25 -5.36 -2.01
N VAL A 272 12.49 -4.93 -0.76
CA VAL A 272 12.16 -3.57 -0.31
C VAL A 272 13.15 -2.57 -0.90
N THR A 273 12.64 -1.60 -1.64
CA THR A 273 13.46 -0.55 -2.28
C THR A 273 13.51 0.73 -1.46
N HIS A 274 12.48 1.01 -0.69
CA HIS A 274 12.38 2.22 0.13
C HIS A 274 11.71 1.92 1.47
N VAL A 275 12.22 2.57 2.51
CA VAL A 275 11.54 2.62 3.81
C VAL A 275 11.28 4.07 4.18
N VAL A 276 10.04 4.37 4.58
CA VAL A 276 9.62 5.70 5.03
C VAL A 276 9.17 5.62 6.48
N THR A 277 9.75 6.46 7.30
CA THR A 277 9.32 6.69 8.68
C THR A 277 9.01 8.18 8.88
N GLU A 278 8.51 8.56 10.05
CA GLU A 278 8.35 9.97 10.41
C GLU A 278 9.68 10.74 10.50
N GLN A 279 10.82 10.03 10.46
CA GLN A 279 12.16 10.64 10.46
C GLN A 279 12.61 11.01 9.04
N GLY A 280 12.36 10.11 8.07
CA GLY A 280 12.86 10.30 6.71
C GLY A 280 12.63 9.08 5.81
N ILE A 281 13.30 9.11 4.67
CA ILE A 281 13.31 8.05 3.66
C ILE A 281 14.69 7.40 3.61
N ALA A 282 14.74 6.07 3.66
CA ALA A 282 15.92 5.27 3.32
C ALA A 282 15.74 4.69 1.91
N TYR A 283 16.66 4.99 1.01
CA TYR A 283 16.70 4.51 -0.38
C TYR A 283 17.45 3.19 -0.46
N LEU A 284 16.83 2.09 -0.01
CA LEU A 284 17.48 0.79 0.15
C LEU A 284 17.98 0.18 -1.16
N TYR A 285 17.41 0.58 -2.31
CA TYR A 285 17.87 0.13 -3.62
C TYR A 285 19.31 0.57 -3.95
N GLN A 286 19.86 1.54 -3.21
CA GLN A 286 21.24 2.00 -3.35
C GLN A 286 22.24 1.17 -2.55
N ALA A 287 21.78 0.40 -1.54
CA ALA A 287 22.65 -0.46 -0.74
C ALA A 287 23.10 -1.67 -1.57
N GLN A 288 24.41 -1.93 -1.55
CA GLN A 288 25.03 -3.06 -2.25
C GLN A 288 25.19 -4.29 -1.33
N THR A 289 25.17 -4.08 -0.02
CA THR A 289 25.37 -5.12 0.98
C THR A 289 24.31 -5.07 2.07
N PRO A 290 24.06 -6.18 2.78
CA PRO A 290 23.17 -6.18 3.95
C PRO A 290 23.61 -5.17 5.04
N ALA A 291 24.91 -5.00 5.24
CA ALA A 291 25.43 -4.04 6.22
C ALA A 291 25.11 -2.58 5.85
N GLU A 292 25.27 -2.23 4.56
CA GLU A 292 24.85 -0.91 4.08
C GLU A 292 23.34 -0.71 4.22
N ARG A 293 22.55 -1.73 3.92
CA ARG A 293 21.09 -1.70 4.12
C ARG A 293 20.74 -1.44 5.57
N THR A 294 21.36 -2.16 6.52
CA THR A 294 21.18 -1.94 7.96
C THR A 294 21.54 -0.51 8.34
N LYS A 295 22.62 0.04 7.80
CA LYS A 295 23.06 1.41 8.08
C LYS A 295 22.06 2.45 7.56
N LEU A 296 21.49 2.25 6.37
CA LEU A 296 20.43 3.12 5.84
C LEU A 296 19.16 3.07 6.70
N LEU A 297 18.75 1.88 7.14
CA LEU A 297 17.61 1.70 8.05
C LEU A 297 17.85 2.40 9.39
N ALA A 298 19.06 2.29 9.94
CA ALA A 298 19.42 2.95 11.19
C ALA A 298 19.23 4.48 11.14
N CYS A 299 19.51 5.09 9.98
CA CYS A 299 19.35 6.53 9.80
C CYS A 299 17.87 7.01 9.92
N VAL A 300 16.91 6.17 9.60
CA VAL A 300 15.48 6.49 9.68
C VAL A 300 14.77 5.81 10.87
N ALA A 301 15.56 5.17 11.74
CA ALA A 301 15.10 4.46 12.94
C ALA A 301 15.47 5.21 14.24
N GLN A 302 15.65 6.51 14.20
CA GLN A 302 16.07 7.27 15.37
C GLN A 302 15.12 7.12 16.55
N GLY A 303 15.67 7.13 17.76
CA GLY A 303 14.92 6.83 18.99
C GLY A 303 14.66 5.33 19.21
N THR A 304 15.35 4.47 18.47
CA THR A 304 15.30 3.01 18.63
C THR A 304 16.72 2.44 18.79
N PRO A 305 16.88 1.21 19.33
CA PRO A 305 18.19 0.56 19.44
C PRO A 305 18.93 0.41 18.09
N LEU A 306 18.22 0.35 16.96
CA LEU A 306 18.85 0.38 15.65
C LEU A 306 19.40 1.79 15.33
N GLY A 307 18.61 2.82 15.59
CA GLY A 307 19.01 4.21 15.33
C GLY A 307 20.22 4.68 16.15
N GLU A 308 20.45 4.07 17.32
CA GLU A 308 21.64 4.34 18.16
C GLU A 308 22.94 3.79 17.57
N GLN A 309 22.86 2.91 16.54
CA GLN A 309 24.04 2.31 15.91
C GLN A 309 24.66 3.18 14.80
N VAL A 310 24.03 4.31 14.46
CA VAL A 310 24.52 5.21 13.41
C VAL A 310 24.97 6.54 14.00
N SER A 311 26.14 7.02 13.58
CA SER A 311 26.69 8.28 14.06
C SER A 311 26.08 9.48 13.32
N PRO A 312 26.06 10.70 13.93
CA PRO A 312 25.68 11.92 13.22
C PRO A 312 26.53 12.21 11.97
N ALA A 313 27.78 11.76 11.95
CA ALA A 313 28.65 11.89 10.78
C ALA A 313 28.15 11.00 9.63
N ASP A 314 27.87 9.74 9.92
CA ASP A 314 27.30 8.81 8.92
C ASP A 314 26.00 9.34 8.33
N ILE A 315 25.10 9.88 9.17
CA ILE A 315 23.85 10.48 8.70
C ILE A 315 24.12 11.63 7.73
N ARG A 316 25.04 12.56 8.07
CA ARG A 316 25.38 13.67 7.17
C ARG A 316 25.93 13.18 5.83
N ASP A 317 26.82 12.21 5.87
CA ASP A 317 27.47 11.68 4.66
C ASP A 317 26.45 10.95 3.76
N LEU A 318 25.55 10.15 4.34
CA LEU A 318 24.51 9.45 3.60
C LEU A 318 23.43 10.40 3.06
N ARG A 319 23.09 11.49 3.78
CA ARG A 319 22.23 12.57 3.24
C ARG A 319 22.91 13.25 2.05
N LYS A 320 24.17 13.62 2.17
CA LYS A 320 24.96 14.24 1.07
C LYS A 320 25.07 13.31 -0.14
N ALA A 321 25.20 12.00 0.07
CA ALA A 321 25.22 11.00 -0.99
C ALA A 321 23.83 10.72 -1.60
N GLY A 322 22.73 11.24 -1.02
CA GLY A 322 21.37 11.00 -1.46
C GLY A 322 20.89 9.56 -1.19
N CYS A 323 21.53 8.86 -0.27
CA CYS A 323 21.13 7.50 0.14
C CYS A 323 19.98 7.51 1.15
N ILE A 324 19.77 8.63 1.82
CA ILE A 324 18.63 8.93 2.68
C ILE A 324 18.17 10.36 2.42
N ALA A 325 16.93 10.68 2.79
CA ALA A 325 16.43 12.03 2.77
C ALA A 325 15.54 12.28 4.00
N TYR A 326 15.75 13.42 4.66
CA TYR A 326 14.86 13.91 5.70
C TYR A 326 13.90 14.95 5.11
N PRO A 327 12.82 15.33 5.81
CA PRO A 327 11.89 16.33 5.31
C PRO A 327 12.55 17.62 4.81
N GLU A 328 13.59 18.08 5.51
CA GLU A 328 14.33 19.30 5.17
C GLU A 328 15.07 19.15 3.83
N ASP A 329 15.61 17.97 3.52
CA ASP A 329 16.26 17.68 2.23
C ASP A 329 15.28 17.68 1.06
N LEU A 330 14.01 17.47 1.38
CA LEU A 330 12.89 17.49 0.44
C LEU A 330 12.13 18.83 0.47
N GLU A 331 12.68 19.88 1.12
CA GLU A 331 12.05 21.19 1.30
C GLU A 331 10.64 21.07 1.92
N ILE A 332 10.44 20.14 2.84
CA ILE A 332 9.19 19.94 3.56
C ILE A 332 9.29 20.60 4.93
N ASP A 333 8.39 21.57 5.16
CA ASP A 333 8.16 22.11 6.49
C ASP A 333 7.28 21.13 7.28
N ARG A 334 7.85 20.54 8.35
CA ARG A 334 7.16 19.60 9.23
C ARG A 334 5.90 20.17 9.87
N SER A 335 5.88 21.48 10.15
CA SER A 335 4.73 22.14 10.77
C SER A 335 3.48 22.12 9.90
N ARG A 336 3.65 22.00 8.59
CA ARG A 336 2.54 21.87 7.63
C ARG A 336 1.88 20.50 7.65
N ALA A 337 2.53 19.46 8.23
CA ALA A 337 2.02 18.10 8.25
C ALA A 337 0.86 17.95 9.26
N ASN A 338 -0.28 18.51 8.93
CA ASN A 338 -1.51 18.46 9.74
C ASN A 338 -2.73 18.20 8.86
N LYS A 339 -3.88 17.94 9.47
CA LYS A 339 -5.12 17.55 8.78
C LYS A 339 -5.66 18.58 7.80
N GLU A 340 -5.24 19.84 7.88
CA GLU A 340 -5.69 20.87 6.94
C GLU A 340 -5.22 20.62 5.50
N LEU A 341 -4.14 19.80 5.33
CA LEU A 341 -3.68 19.37 4.01
C LEU A 341 -4.51 18.24 3.40
N LEU A 342 -5.36 17.55 4.17
CA LEU A 342 -6.18 16.48 3.62
C LEU A 342 -7.36 17.04 2.83
N ALA A 343 -7.59 16.53 1.63
CA ALA A 343 -8.70 16.92 0.76
C ALA A 343 -10.09 16.58 1.36
N ALA A 344 -10.14 15.61 2.27
CA ALA A 344 -11.29 15.29 3.11
C ALA A 344 -10.82 14.84 4.48
N LYS A 345 -11.50 15.24 5.53
CA LYS A 345 -11.15 14.98 6.95
C LYS A 345 -12.05 13.94 7.58
N THR A 346 -13.20 13.67 6.97
CA THR A 346 -14.21 12.71 7.43
C THR A 346 -14.75 11.88 6.27
N LEU A 347 -15.43 10.77 6.59
CA LEU A 347 -16.12 9.97 5.58
C LEU A 347 -17.35 10.68 5.02
N GLU A 348 -17.99 11.53 5.80
CA GLU A 348 -19.10 12.37 5.38
C GLU A 348 -18.67 13.36 4.28
N GLU A 349 -17.52 14.03 4.46
CA GLU A 349 -16.94 14.89 3.43
C GLU A 349 -16.62 14.12 2.14
N ILE A 350 -16.11 12.88 2.25
CA ILE A 350 -15.90 12.02 1.08
C ILE A 350 -17.22 11.69 0.39
N ALA A 351 -18.27 11.40 1.17
CA ALA A 351 -19.60 11.14 0.61
C ALA A 351 -20.16 12.37 -0.14
N GLU A 352 -19.99 13.56 0.41
CA GLU A 352 -20.37 14.82 -0.25
C GLU A 352 -19.60 15.03 -1.55
N ILE A 353 -18.27 14.86 -1.53
CA ILE A 353 -17.40 14.98 -2.72
C ILE A 353 -17.81 13.97 -3.82
N SER A 354 -18.27 12.79 -3.43
CA SER A 354 -18.76 11.77 -4.37
C SER A 354 -20.14 12.10 -4.98
N GLY A 355 -20.76 13.22 -4.61
CA GLY A 355 -22.16 13.53 -4.96
C GLY A 355 -23.19 12.61 -4.30
N GLY A 356 -22.86 12.04 -3.13
CA GLY A 356 -23.72 11.09 -2.40
C GLY A 356 -23.71 9.67 -2.98
N LEU A 357 -22.80 9.36 -3.88
CA LEU A 357 -22.67 8.02 -4.47
C LEU A 357 -21.90 7.05 -3.58
N TYR A 358 -20.93 7.54 -2.80
CA TYR A 358 -20.30 6.76 -1.74
C TYR A 358 -21.21 6.72 -0.52
N GLU A 359 -21.48 5.52 -0.03
CA GLU A 359 -22.31 5.30 1.15
C GLU A 359 -21.44 4.99 2.36
N VAL A 360 -21.41 5.90 3.34
CA VAL A 360 -20.64 5.66 4.57
C VAL A 360 -21.19 4.39 5.25
N PRO A 361 -20.35 3.36 5.45
CA PRO A 361 -20.80 2.14 6.11
C PRO A 361 -21.33 2.40 7.52
N GLU A 362 -22.38 1.67 7.93
CA GLU A 362 -23.10 1.88 9.19
C GLU A 362 -22.16 1.94 10.41
N ARG A 363 -21.14 1.09 10.43
CA ARG A 363 -20.12 1.05 11.49
C ARG A 363 -19.45 2.41 11.75
N PHE A 364 -19.33 3.26 10.74
CA PHE A 364 -18.67 4.57 10.82
C PHE A 364 -19.65 5.73 10.98
N ARG A 365 -20.94 5.49 10.80
CA ARG A 365 -21.94 6.53 11.03
C ARG A 365 -21.96 6.90 12.49
N LYS A 366 -21.83 8.18 12.79
CA LYS A 366 -21.99 8.68 14.15
C LYS A 366 -23.43 8.43 14.59
N LYS A 367 -23.61 7.74 15.72
CA LYS A 367 -24.92 7.62 16.37
C LYS A 367 -25.36 8.96 16.96
#